data_41f3f3ad3da9a293fbc58d0ede0a5920
#
_entry.id   41f3f3ad3da9a293fbc58d0ede0a5920
#
_cell.length_a   1.000
_cell.length_b   1.000
_cell.length_c   1.000
_cell.angle_alpha   90.00
_cell.angle_beta   90.00
_cell.angle_gamma   90.00
#
_symmetry.space_group_name_H-M   'P 1'
#
loop_
_entity.id
_entity.type
_entity.pdbx_description
1 polymer ?
#
loop_
_entity_poly.entity_id
_entity_poly.type
_entity_poly.pdbx_seq_one_letter_code
_entity_poly.pdbx_strand_id
1 'polypeptide(L)'
;GNFGNMCADHVARMMGRPLDKLVVATNENDVLDEFFRTGVYRVRGSADTHETSSPSMDISKASNFERFVFDLLGRNGQRTKALFSAALQTYGRFDLSAEPLFADAAGKYGFESGKSTHADRLATIRDTYSRFGVTIDTHTADGVKVAREHRGDGSVPMIVLETALPIKFAETIQ
;
A
#
# COMPACT_ATOMS: atom_id res chain seq x y z
N GLY A 1 -0.52 -4.27 -2.68
CA GLY A 1 0.25 -5.48 -2.64
C GLY A 1 0.65 -5.92 -1.24
N ASN A 2 1.62 -6.82 -1.15
CA ASN A 2 2.06 -7.45 0.10
C ASN A 2 2.94 -6.55 1.01
N PHE A 3 3.04 -5.26 0.72
CA PHE A 3 3.86 -4.28 1.43
C PHE A 3 5.38 -4.44 1.21
N GLY A 4 5.84 -5.23 0.26
CA GLY A 4 7.27 -5.51 0.03
C GLY A 4 8.08 -4.26 -0.29
N ASN A 5 7.71 -3.53 -1.33
CA ASN A 5 8.39 -2.29 -1.75
C ASN A 5 8.29 -1.21 -0.68
N MET A 6 7.10 -1.02 -0.10
CA MET A 6 6.90 -0.03 0.97
C MET A 6 7.73 -0.35 2.22
N CYS A 7 7.92 -1.63 2.54
CA CYS A 7 8.83 -2.04 3.60
C CYS A 7 10.29 -1.71 3.27
N ALA A 8 10.70 -1.91 2.01
CA ALA A 8 12.05 -1.55 1.55
C ALA A 8 12.30 -0.03 1.64
N ASP A 9 11.32 0.78 1.22
CA ASP A 9 11.39 2.24 1.31
C ASP A 9 11.39 2.71 2.77
N HIS A 10 10.60 2.07 3.63
CA HIS A 10 10.64 2.32 5.07
C HIS A 10 12.04 2.06 5.65
N VAL A 11 12.66 0.93 5.30
CA VAL A 11 14.03 0.61 5.72
C VAL A 11 15.02 1.63 5.20
N ALA A 12 14.92 2.04 3.92
CA ALA A 12 15.79 3.06 3.33
C ALA A 12 15.66 4.40 4.08
N ARG A 13 14.43 4.80 4.46
CA ARG A 13 14.18 5.98 5.29
C ARG A 13 14.85 5.83 6.66
N MET A 14 14.71 4.68 7.32
CA MET A 14 15.35 4.41 8.61
C MET A 14 16.87 4.39 8.55
N MET A 15 17.44 4.12 7.37
CA MET A 15 18.88 4.24 7.08
C MET A 15 19.33 5.68 6.78
N GLY A 16 18.44 6.66 6.85
CA GLY A 16 18.75 8.08 6.66
C GLY A 16 18.50 8.63 5.26
N ARG A 17 17.80 7.88 4.37
CA ARG A 17 17.36 8.45 3.09
C ARG A 17 16.31 9.53 3.33
N PRO A 18 16.43 10.72 2.71
CA PRO A 18 15.48 11.81 2.88
C PRO A 18 14.20 11.56 2.06
N LEU A 19 13.36 10.66 2.55
CA LEU A 19 12.04 10.37 2.00
C LEU A 19 10.99 11.12 2.81
N ASP A 20 10.28 12.05 2.17
CA ASP A 20 9.29 12.90 2.83
C ASP A 20 8.06 12.07 3.21
N LYS A 21 7.48 11.39 2.24
CA LYS A 21 6.32 10.51 2.43
C LYS A 21 6.52 9.13 1.78
N LEU A 22 5.80 8.17 2.32
CA LEU A 22 5.68 6.81 1.81
C LEU A 22 4.19 6.54 1.51
N VAL A 23 3.81 6.57 0.24
CA VAL A 23 2.40 6.48 -0.15
C VAL A 23 2.06 5.05 -0.55
N VAL A 24 1.20 4.41 0.23
CA VAL A 24 0.71 3.04 -0.01
C VAL A 24 -0.49 3.09 -0.97
N ALA A 25 -0.31 2.59 -2.18
CA ALA A 25 -1.40 2.41 -3.13
C ALA A 25 -1.98 1.00 -3.03
N THR A 26 -3.29 0.91 -2.89
CA THR A 26 -4.03 -0.36 -2.91
C THR A 26 -5.01 -0.39 -4.09
N ASN A 27 -5.40 -1.59 -4.49
CA ASN A 27 -6.57 -1.79 -5.34
C ASN A 27 -7.84 -1.92 -4.47
N GLU A 28 -8.90 -2.55 -4.99
CA GLU A 28 -10.15 -2.78 -4.26
C GLU A 28 -9.94 -3.61 -2.99
N ASN A 29 -8.86 -4.40 -2.92
CA ASN A 29 -8.44 -5.12 -1.72
C ASN A 29 -7.64 -4.17 -0.82
N ASP A 30 -8.33 -3.28 -0.14
CA ASP A 30 -7.84 -2.09 0.51
C ASP A 30 -7.42 -2.28 1.99
N VAL A 31 -7.01 -3.48 2.38
CA VAL A 31 -6.65 -3.83 3.78
C VAL A 31 -5.61 -2.88 4.38
N LEU A 32 -4.58 -2.52 3.61
CA LEU A 32 -3.54 -1.59 4.06
C LEU A 32 -4.03 -0.15 4.09
N ASP A 33 -4.80 0.28 3.10
CA ASP A 33 -5.41 1.61 3.11
C ASP A 33 -6.36 1.78 4.31
N GLU A 34 -7.18 0.76 4.62
CA GLU A 34 -7.99 0.74 5.84
C GLU A 34 -7.13 0.95 7.08
N PHE A 35 -6.01 0.23 7.22
CA PHE A 35 -5.15 0.37 8.38
C PHE A 35 -4.55 1.78 8.50
N PHE A 36 -3.95 2.31 7.46
CA PHE A 36 -3.30 3.63 7.54
C PHE A 36 -4.28 4.77 7.79
N ARG A 37 -5.55 4.62 7.39
CA ARG A 37 -6.60 5.61 7.68
C ARG A 37 -7.25 5.44 9.05
N THR A 38 -7.36 4.21 9.56
CA THR A 38 -8.23 3.93 10.72
C THR A 38 -7.52 3.30 11.91
N GLY A 39 -6.33 2.75 11.74
CA GLY A 39 -5.65 1.95 12.75
C GLY A 39 -6.11 0.48 12.81
N VAL A 40 -7.12 0.11 12.04
CA VAL A 40 -7.69 -1.25 12.03
C VAL A 40 -7.06 -2.08 10.91
N TYR A 41 -6.37 -3.14 11.27
CA TYR A 41 -5.89 -4.15 10.32
C TYR A 41 -6.81 -5.37 10.35
N ARG A 42 -7.58 -5.55 9.30
CA ARG A 42 -8.57 -6.62 9.19
C ARG A 42 -8.24 -7.51 7.99
N VAL A 43 -7.91 -8.77 8.27
CA VAL A 43 -7.72 -9.80 7.25
C VAL A 43 -9.10 -10.19 6.71
N ARG A 44 -9.25 -10.21 5.38
CA ARG A 44 -10.49 -10.61 4.72
C ARG A 44 -10.45 -12.09 4.39
N GLY A 45 -11.58 -12.76 4.46
CA GLY A 45 -11.72 -14.13 3.99
C GLY A 45 -11.59 -14.22 2.47
N SER A 46 -11.41 -15.42 1.93
CA SER A 46 -11.34 -15.62 0.48
C SER A 46 -12.59 -15.14 -0.27
N ALA A 47 -13.77 -15.23 0.37
CA ALA A 47 -15.03 -14.74 -0.19
C ALA A 47 -15.11 -13.21 -0.26
N ASP A 48 -14.36 -12.50 0.56
CA ASP A 48 -14.33 -11.03 0.64
C ASP A 48 -13.14 -10.42 -0.11
N THR A 49 -12.28 -11.25 -0.70
CA THR A 49 -11.15 -10.82 -1.52
C THR A 49 -11.62 -10.72 -2.96
N HIS A 50 -11.51 -9.52 -3.52
CA HIS A 50 -11.92 -9.26 -4.90
C HIS A 50 -10.85 -9.76 -5.87
N GLU A 51 -11.28 -10.45 -6.93
CA GLU A 51 -10.45 -10.66 -8.11
C GLU A 51 -10.46 -9.39 -8.95
N THR A 52 -9.28 -8.81 -9.19
CA THR A 52 -9.15 -7.52 -9.85
C THR A 52 -8.25 -7.57 -11.08
N SER A 53 -8.24 -6.49 -11.86
CA SER A 53 -7.31 -6.33 -12.99
C SER A 53 -5.87 -5.97 -12.57
N SER A 54 -5.57 -5.86 -11.26
CA SER A 54 -4.20 -5.79 -10.73
C SER A 54 -3.94 -6.95 -9.75
N PRO A 55 -3.91 -8.20 -10.26
CA PRO A 55 -4.03 -9.43 -9.46
C PRO A 55 -2.91 -9.65 -8.45
N SER A 56 -1.72 -9.10 -8.66
CA SER A 56 -0.63 -9.20 -7.66
C SER A 56 -0.93 -8.43 -6.36
N MET A 57 -1.97 -7.60 -6.37
CA MET A 57 -2.46 -6.86 -5.21
C MET A 57 -3.73 -7.47 -4.62
N ASP A 58 -4.21 -8.60 -5.16
CA ASP A 58 -5.39 -9.33 -4.67
C ASP A 58 -5.00 -10.18 -3.46
N ILE A 59 -4.74 -9.49 -2.36
CA ILE A 59 -4.32 -10.09 -1.11
C ILE A 59 -5.23 -9.65 0.04
N SER A 60 -5.51 -10.59 0.91
CA SER A 60 -6.25 -10.36 2.15
C SER A 60 -5.33 -10.14 3.36
N LYS A 61 -4.06 -10.57 3.25
CA LYS A 61 -3.06 -10.45 4.30
C LYS A 61 -1.70 -10.05 3.69
N ALA A 62 -1.17 -8.89 4.09
CA ALA A 62 0.11 -8.39 3.61
C ALA A 62 1.28 -9.04 4.35
N SER A 63 2.08 -9.87 3.66
CA SER A 63 3.12 -10.71 4.26
C SER A 63 4.37 -9.95 4.77
N ASN A 64 4.51 -8.67 4.47
CA ASN A 64 5.64 -7.85 4.93
C ASN A 64 5.22 -6.73 5.89
N PHE A 65 3.94 -6.59 6.16
CA PHE A 65 3.39 -5.50 6.94
C PHE A 65 3.79 -5.57 8.42
N GLU A 66 3.95 -6.79 8.97
CA GLU A 66 4.39 -6.99 10.35
C GLU A 66 5.75 -6.37 10.64
N ARG A 67 6.61 -6.20 9.65
CA ARG A 67 7.93 -5.56 9.81
C ARG A 67 7.80 -4.08 10.15
N PHE A 68 6.89 -3.37 9.49
CA PHE A 68 6.58 -1.99 9.83
C PHE A 68 5.89 -1.88 11.18
N VAL A 69 4.91 -2.74 11.46
CA VAL A 69 4.21 -2.73 12.77
C VAL A 69 5.19 -3.05 13.91
N PHE A 70 6.18 -3.91 13.68
CA PHE A 70 7.25 -4.15 14.66
C PHE A 70 8.00 -2.87 14.99
N ASP A 71 8.41 -2.08 14.01
CA ASP A 71 9.06 -0.78 14.23
C ASP A 71 8.10 0.23 14.90
N LEU A 72 6.83 0.28 14.45
CA LEU A 72 5.79 1.13 15.05
C LEU A 72 5.58 0.83 16.54
N LEU A 73 5.67 -0.45 16.94
CA LEU A 73 5.57 -0.90 18.32
C LEU A 73 6.90 -0.76 19.12
N GLY A 74 7.86 0.02 18.64
CA GLY A 74 9.16 0.19 19.26
C GLY A 74 9.98 -1.10 19.30
N ARG A 75 9.83 -1.95 18.28
CA ARG A 75 10.51 -3.26 18.15
C ARG A 75 10.13 -4.27 19.22
N ASN A 76 8.92 -4.18 19.74
CA ASN A 76 8.40 -5.11 20.72
C ASN A 76 7.90 -6.40 20.06
N GLY A 77 8.74 -7.43 20.02
CA GLY A 77 8.43 -8.71 19.37
C GLY A 77 7.26 -9.46 20.03
N GLN A 78 7.08 -9.34 21.32
CA GLN A 78 5.96 -10.00 22.04
C GLN A 78 4.62 -9.37 21.63
N ARG A 79 4.54 -8.04 21.56
CA ARG A 79 3.34 -7.34 21.09
C ARG A 79 3.06 -7.65 19.62
N THR A 80 4.09 -7.62 18.78
CA THR A 80 3.94 -7.94 17.34
C THR A 80 3.39 -9.36 17.18
N LYS A 81 3.94 -10.34 17.88
CA LYS A 81 3.43 -11.72 17.88
C LYS A 81 1.99 -11.80 18.36
N ALA A 82 1.64 -11.09 19.44
CA ALA A 82 0.26 -11.08 19.95
C ALA A 82 -0.73 -10.55 18.92
N LEU A 83 -0.39 -9.52 18.13
CA LEU A 83 -1.23 -8.98 17.08
C LEU A 83 -1.32 -9.94 15.89
N PHE A 84 -0.19 -10.34 15.30
CA PHE A 84 -0.16 -11.09 14.03
C PHE A 84 -0.42 -12.59 14.17
N SER A 85 -0.23 -13.18 15.34
CA SER A 85 -0.56 -14.58 15.59
C SER A 85 -1.88 -14.72 16.37
N ALA A 86 -1.94 -14.21 17.62
CA ALA A 86 -3.10 -14.44 18.47
C ALA A 86 -4.34 -13.66 18.00
N ALA A 87 -4.23 -12.33 17.83
CA ALA A 87 -5.40 -11.52 17.49
C ALA A 87 -5.94 -11.83 16.11
N LEU A 88 -5.07 -12.00 15.10
CA LEU A 88 -5.52 -12.33 13.74
C LEU A 88 -6.11 -13.74 13.66
N GLN A 89 -5.58 -14.72 14.39
CA GLN A 89 -6.14 -16.07 14.40
C GLN A 89 -7.49 -16.14 15.10
N THR A 90 -7.67 -15.37 16.16
CA THR A 90 -8.89 -15.42 17.00
C THR A 90 -9.98 -14.52 16.45
N TYR A 91 -9.64 -13.29 16.02
CA TYR A 91 -10.60 -12.24 15.66
C TYR A 91 -10.53 -11.82 14.20
N GLY A 92 -9.58 -12.30 13.43
CA GLY A 92 -9.33 -11.87 12.05
C GLY A 92 -8.83 -10.42 11.92
N ARG A 93 -8.63 -9.72 13.03
CA ARG A 93 -8.23 -8.31 13.05
C ARG A 93 -7.49 -7.91 14.32
N PHE A 94 -6.80 -6.77 14.25
CA PHE A 94 -6.40 -5.99 15.41
C PHE A 94 -6.65 -4.50 15.17
N ASP A 95 -6.68 -3.72 16.25
CA ASP A 95 -6.99 -2.29 16.23
C ASP A 95 -5.96 -1.54 17.08
N LEU A 96 -5.30 -0.56 16.47
CA LEU A 96 -4.35 0.35 17.11
C LEU A 96 -4.87 1.80 17.14
N SER A 97 -6.11 2.06 16.73
CA SER A 97 -6.67 3.41 16.58
C SER A 97 -6.67 4.23 17.88
N ALA A 98 -6.85 3.56 19.00
CA ALA A 98 -6.85 4.20 20.33
C ALA A 98 -5.44 4.35 20.92
N GLU A 99 -4.41 3.82 20.27
CA GLU A 99 -3.04 3.89 20.79
C GLU A 99 -2.33 5.15 20.28
N PRO A 100 -1.69 5.93 21.15
CA PRO A 100 -0.96 7.15 20.74
C PRO A 100 0.10 6.88 19.67
N LEU A 101 0.74 5.69 19.71
CA LEU A 101 1.75 5.30 18.73
C LEU A 101 1.20 5.16 17.29
N PHE A 102 -0.11 5.01 17.09
CA PHE A 102 -0.67 4.96 15.74
C PHE A 102 -0.44 6.25 14.95
N ALA A 103 -0.46 7.41 15.64
CA ALA A 103 -0.16 8.68 15.02
C ALA A 103 1.27 8.75 14.44
N ASP A 104 2.20 7.95 14.95
CA ASP A 104 3.57 7.86 14.45
C ASP A 104 3.63 7.29 13.02
N ALA A 105 2.63 6.51 12.59
CA ALA A 105 2.60 5.99 11.23
C ALA A 105 2.66 7.12 10.19
N ALA A 106 1.87 8.16 10.38
CA ALA A 106 1.90 9.37 9.55
C ALA A 106 2.97 10.36 10.01
N GLY A 107 2.98 10.72 11.31
CA GLY A 107 3.82 11.80 11.83
C GLY A 107 5.32 11.51 11.81
N LYS A 108 5.73 10.33 12.27
CA LYS A 108 7.14 9.94 12.36
C LYS A 108 7.64 9.22 11.11
N TYR A 109 6.83 8.31 10.59
CA TYR A 109 7.22 7.43 9.48
C TYR A 109 6.74 7.91 8.11
N GLY A 110 5.90 8.95 8.06
CA GLY A 110 5.47 9.60 6.83
C GLY A 110 4.57 8.74 5.95
N PHE A 111 3.86 7.76 6.50
CA PHE A 111 2.94 6.93 5.73
C PHE A 111 1.63 7.65 5.44
N GLU A 112 1.26 7.62 4.17
CA GLU A 112 -0.06 7.97 3.63
C GLU A 112 -0.57 6.80 2.80
N SER A 113 -1.86 6.78 2.48
CA SER A 113 -2.43 5.70 1.66
C SER A 113 -3.59 6.16 0.80
N GLY A 114 -3.90 5.37 -0.22
CA GLY A 114 -5.05 5.58 -1.08
C GLY A 114 -5.42 4.32 -1.84
N LYS A 115 -6.61 4.36 -2.44
CA LYS A 115 -7.19 3.25 -3.18
C LYS A 115 -7.44 3.63 -4.64
N SER A 116 -7.24 2.66 -5.52
CA SER A 116 -7.53 2.73 -6.96
C SER A 116 -8.52 1.64 -7.33
N THR A 117 -9.47 1.98 -8.18
CA THR A 117 -10.47 1.07 -8.73
C THR A 117 -10.11 0.61 -10.14
N HIS A 118 -10.84 -0.38 -10.67
CA HIS A 118 -10.69 -0.79 -12.07
C HIS A 118 -10.84 0.39 -13.05
N ALA A 119 -11.84 1.23 -12.83
CA ALA A 119 -12.07 2.41 -13.68
C ALA A 119 -10.90 3.41 -13.60
N ASP A 120 -10.35 3.63 -12.40
CA ASP A 120 -9.17 4.49 -12.20
C ASP A 120 -7.95 3.95 -12.93
N ARG A 121 -7.72 2.63 -12.88
CA ARG A 121 -6.61 1.96 -13.60
C ARG A 121 -6.69 2.21 -15.11
N LEU A 122 -7.85 1.92 -15.71
CA LEU A 122 -8.02 2.11 -17.15
C LEU A 122 -7.86 3.59 -17.56
N ALA A 123 -8.45 4.50 -16.79
CA ALA A 123 -8.30 5.94 -17.04
C ALA A 123 -6.84 6.38 -16.93
N THR A 124 -6.12 5.89 -15.92
CA THR A 124 -4.71 6.24 -15.67
C THR A 124 -3.79 5.71 -16.78
N ILE A 125 -4.01 4.48 -17.24
CA ILE A 125 -3.24 3.89 -18.37
C ILE A 125 -3.45 4.72 -19.64
N ARG A 126 -4.71 5.02 -19.99
CA ARG A 126 -5.05 5.83 -21.17
C ARG A 126 -4.46 7.24 -21.11
N ASP A 127 -4.59 7.92 -19.96
CA ASP A 127 -4.03 9.26 -19.78
C ASP A 127 -2.49 9.25 -19.88
N THR A 128 -1.83 8.26 -19.27
CA THR A 128 -0.38 8.13 -19.33
C THR A 128 0.10 7.90 -20.76
N TYR A 129 -0.56 7.01 -21.48
CA TYR A 129 -0.24 6.77 -22.89
C TYR A 129 -0.48 8.02 -23.76
N SER A 130 -1.63 8.67 -23.59
CA SER A 130 -1.99 9.87 -24.37
C SER A 130 -1.02 11.02 -24.17
N ARG A 131 -0.54 11.22 -22.93
CA ARG A 131 0.33 12.36 -22.59
C ARG A 131 1.81 12.11 -22.83
N PHE A 132 2.25 10.88 -22.66
CA PHE A 132 3.68 10.56 -22.61
C PHE A 132 4.10 9.48 -23.62
N GLY A 133 3.15 8.82 -24.31
CA GLY A 133 3.44 7.71 -25.22
C GLY A 133 3.92 6.44 -24.48
N VAL A 134 3.72 6.35 -23.17
CA VAL A 134 4.18 5.25 -22.34
C VAL A 134 3.00 4.40 -21.89
N THR A 135 3.08 3.09 -22.15
CA THR A 135 2.12 2.13 -21.62
C THR A 135 2.64 1.61 -20.30
N ILE A 136 1.86 1.76 -19.24
CA ILE A 136 2.15 1.23 -17.90
C ILE A 136 1.26 0.03 -17.61
N ASP A 137 1.71 -0.88 -16.74
CA ASP A 137 0.91 -2.00 -16.29
C ASP A 137 -0.16 -1.59 -15.27
N THR A 138 -1.09 -2.51 -14.99
CA THR A 138 -2.23 -2.24 -14.11
C THR A 138 -1.84 -1.91 -12.67
N HIS A 139 -0.77 -2.51 -12.14
CA HIS A 139 -0.28 -2.24 -10.78
C HIS A 139 0.41 -0.88 -10.70
N THR A 140 1.21 -0.55 -11.70
CA THR A 140 1.82 0.78 -11.82
C THR A 140 0.74 1.85 -11.97
N ALA A 141 -0.36 1.55 -12.68
CA ALA A 141 -1.50 2.47 -12.79
C ALA A 141 -2.15 2.77 -11.44
N ASP A 142 -2.34 1.78 -10.57
CA ASP A 142 -2.80 2.00 -9.19
C ASP A 142 -1.86 2.95 -8.43
N GLY A 143 -0.55 2.71 -8.54
CA GLY A 143 0.47 3.57 -7.94
C GLY A 143 0.44 5.00 -8.47
N VAL A 144 0.38 5.19 -9.78
CA VAL A 144 0.34 6.52 -10.42
C VAL A 144 -0.92 7.29 -10.04
N LYS A 145 -2.08 6.64 -10.02
CA LYS A 145 -3.36 7.25 -9.60
C LYS A 145 -3.25 7.80 -8.18
N VAL A 146 -2.85 6.97 -7.23
CA VAL A 146 -2.74 7.38 -5.83
C VAL A 146 -1.62 8.40 -5.63
N ALA A 147 -0.48 8.25 -6.30
CA ALA A 147 0.61 9.22 -6.25
C ALA A 147 0.17 10.63 -6.72
N ARG A 148 -0.65 10.72 -7.76
CA ARG A 148 -1.20 12.00 -8.25
C ARG A 148 -2.08 12.69 -7.21
N GLU A 149 -2.83 11.94 -6.41
CA GLU A 149 -3.68 12.46 -5.34
C GLU A 149 -2.88 12.99 -4.15
N HIS A 150 -1.70 12.39 -3.89
CA HIS A 150 -0.82 12.76 -2.78
C HIS A 150 0.34 13.66 -3.18
N ARG A 151 0.47 13.99 -4.47
CA ARG A 151 1.51 14.90 -4.96
C ARG A 151 1.23 16.32 -4.47
N GLY A 152 2.20 16.94 -3.79
CA GLY A 152 2.14 18.33 -3.39
C GLY A 152 2.36 19.29 -4.57
N ASP A 153 2.93 20.46 -4.29
CA ASP A 153 3.19 21.53 -5.27
C ASP A 153 4.23 21.20 -6.35
N GLY A 154 4.86 20.04 -6.27
CA GLY A 154 5.88 19.57 -7.21
C GLY A 154 7.32 19.93 -6.82
N SER A 155 7.54 20.58 -5.68
CA SER A 155 8.88 20.88 -5.16
C SER A 155 9.64 19.62 -4.73
N VAL A 156 8.91 18.58 -4.31
CA VAL A 156 9.46 17.26 -3.99
C VAL A 156 9.03 16.27 -5.07
N PRO A 157 9.97 15.57 -5.73
CA PRO A 157 9.63 14.54 -6.72
C PRO A 157 8.82 13.40 -6.11
N MET A 158 7.73 13.00 -6.79
CA MET A 158 6.98 11.80 -6.47
C MET A 158 7.48 10.65 -7.36
N ILE A 159 8.01 9.61 -6.74
CA ILE A 159 8.53 8.42 -7.44
C ILE A 159 7.50 7.29 -7.30
N VAL A 160 7.09 6.71 -8.41
CA VAL A 160 6.24 5.52 -8.43
C VAL A 160 7.08 4.32 -8.85
N LEU A 161 7.09 3.28 -8.03
CA LEU A 161 7.83 2.05 -8.32
C LEU A 161 7.04 1.19 -9.30
N GLU A 162 7.57 0.98 -10.49
CA GLU A 162 7.07 0.00 -11.45
C GLU A 162 7.49 -1.41 -11.02
N THR A 163 6.53 -2.32 -10.94
CA THR A 163 6.74 -3.67 -10.38
C THR A 163 6.40 -4.79 -11.36
N ALA A 164 5.82 -4.47 -12.50
CA ALA A 164 5.43 -5.43 -13.52
C ALA A 164 5.54 -4.80 -14.92
N LEU A 165 5.47 -5.65 -15.95
CA LEU A 165 5.50 -5.20 -17.34
C LEU A 165 4.09 -5.25 -17.95
N PRO A 166 3.70 -4.27 -18.79
CA PRO A 166 2.38 -4.18 -19.40
C PRO A 166 1.97 -5.44 -20.16
N ILE A 167 2.93 -6.10 -20.83
CA ILE A 167 2.67 -7.32 -21.62
C ILE A 167 2.03 -8.45 -20.82
N LYS A 168 2.26 -8.50 -19.52
CA LYS A 168 1.66 -9.51 -18.63
C LYS A 168 0.16 -9.30 -18.41
N PHE A 169 -0.34 -8.13 -18.74
CA PHE A 169 -1.72 -7.69 -18.51
C PHE A 169 -2.35 -7.14 -19.78
N ALA A 170 -1.90 -7.62 -20.94
CA ALA A 170 -2.30 -7.12 -22.25
C ALA A 170 -3.83 -7.17 -22.45
N GLU A 171 -4.51 -8.20 -21.97
CA GLU A 171 -5.97 -8.33 -22.06
C GLU A 171 -6.74 -7.20 -21.35
N THR A 172 -6.17 -6.61 -20.33
CA THR A 172 -6.77 -5.50 -19.61
C THR A 172 -6.42 -4.14 -20.23
N ILE A 173 -5.26 -4.05 -20.89
CA ILE A 173 -4.67 -2.78 -21.36
C ILE A 173 -5.12 -2.44 -22.80
N GLN A 174 -5.52 -3.40 -23.60
CA GLN A 174 -5.96 -3.25 -25.00
C GLN A 174 -7.21 -2.42 -25.20
#